data_6b52c40a1e7a2f51a5dd7e25369fdd33
#
_entry.id   6b52c40a1e7a2f51a5dd7e25369fdd33
#
_cell.length_a   1.000
_cell.length_b   1.000
_cell.length_c   1.000
_cell.angle_alpha   90.00
_cell.angle_beta   90.00
_cell.angle_gamma   90.00
#
_symmetry.space_group_name_H-M   'P 1'
#
loop_
_entity.id
_entity.type
_entity.pdbx_description
1 polymer ?
#
loop_
_entity_poly.entity_id
_entity_poly.type
_entity_poly.pdbx_seq_one_letter_code
_entity_poly.pdbx_strand_id
1 'polypeptide(L)'
;ELQTLREYFNFTMAEVDTTNILLPPSFPVMIESNSQKCADKLLFELSRRMDLPIAFISLSSTNWLKQINAIQNKTIIYLTDYHTLKKNVKENVIKIIEDKNCVVSTLEQEDDFPYRKIEFNNDNILLGNSNIMTINDYVKTMVLSYQNKYPDTELSKKLGISRKSLWEKRKKLDIEKKK
;
A
#
# COMPACT_ATOMS: atom_id res chain seq x y z
N GLU A 1 -3.67 -2.24 -21.27
CA GLU A 1 -4.09 -1.92 -19.88
C GLU A 1 -2.98 -2.15 -18.86
N LEU A 2 -2.32 -3.32 -18.85
CA LEU A 2 -1.21 -3.63 -17.91
C LEU A 2 0.01 -2.70 -18.09
N GLN A 3 0.30 -2.27 -19.30
CA GLN A 3 1.42 -1.38 -19.59
C GLN A 3 1.12 0.05 -19.12
N THR A 4 -0.10 0.53 -19.30
CA THR A 4 -0.57 1.84 -18.83
C THR A 4 -0.58 1.90 -17.30
N LEU A 5 -0.99 0.81 -16.63
CA LEU A 5 -0.90 0.69 -15.17
C LEU A 5 0.56 0.67 -14.69
N ARG A 6 1.47 0.00 -15.40
CA ARG A 6 2.91 0.02 -15.10
C ARG A 6 3.48 1.43 -15.17
N GLU A 7 3.16 2.19 -16.22
CA GLU A 7 3.62 3.57 -16.39
C GLU A 7 3.08 4.48 -15.30
N TYR A 8 1.79 4.33 -14.97
CA TYR A 8 1.15 5.09 -13.89
C TYR A 8 1.81 4.83 -12.54
N PHE A 9 2.10 3.58 -12.19
CA PHE A 9 2.71 3.23 -10.90
C PHE A 9 4.21 3.53 -10.85
N ASN A 10 4.94 3.38 -11.92
CA ASN A 10 6.36 3.77 -11.99
C ASN A 10 6.55 5.28 -11.83
N PHE A 11 5.60 6.07 -12.31
CA PHE A 11 5.67 7.53 -12.20
C PHE A 11 5.30 8.04 -10.80
N THR A 12 4.36 7.40 -10.12
CA THR A 12 3.77 7.94 -8.88
C THR A 12 4.42 7.47 -7.59
N MET A 13 5.21 6.40 -7.59
CA MET A 13 5.70 5.79 -6.36
C MET A 13 7.04 5.07 -6.54
N ALA A 14 8.13 5.84 -6.68
CA ALA A 14 9.46 5.30 -6.48
C ALA A 14 9.58 4.74 -5.03
N GLU A 15 9.95 3.47 -4.93
CA GLU A 15 10.51 2.85 -3.73
C GLU A 15 9.61 2.68 -2.49
N VAL A 16 8.51 1.95 -2.60
CA VAL A 16 7.93 1.31 -1.43
C VAL A 16 8.42 -0.14 -1.38
N ASP A 17 9.13 -0.50 -0.34
CA ASP A 17 9.51 -1.89 -0.10
C ASP A 17 8.27 -2.69 0.36
N THR A 18 7.65 -3.38 -0.58
CA THR A 18 6.52 -4.28 -0.33
C THR A 18 6.95 -5.71 0.00
N THR A 19 8.26 -5.97 0.08
CA THR A 19 8.82 -7.32 0.20
C THR A 19 8.32 -8.05 1.43
N ASN A 20 8.22 -7.36 2.56
CA ASN A 20 7.76 -7.92 3.83
C ASN A 20 6.23 -8.03 3.94
N ILE A 21 5.49 -7.27 3.13
CA ILE A 21 4.03 -7.22 3.19
C ILE A 21 3.42 -8.36 2.38
N LEU A 22 4.06 -8.74 1.29
CA LEU A 22 3.59 -9.76 0.34
C LEU A 22 4.23 -11.14 0.55
N LEU A 23 4.36 -11.59 1.80
CA LEU A 23 4.67 -13.00 2.08
C LEU A 23 3.60 -13.90 1.46
N PRO A 24 3.93 -15.18 1.10
CA PRO A 24 3.19 -15.97 0.12
C PRO A 24 1.68 -15.76 0.26
N PRO A 25 1.01 -15.35 -0.80
CA PRO A 25 -0.39 -14.97 -0.74
C PRO A 25 -1.24 -16.21 -0.50
N SER A 26 -1.94 -16.22 0.61
CA SER A 26 -3.12 -17.07 0.75
C SER A 26 -4.32 -16.27 0.28
N PHE A 27 -4.94 -16.67 -0.81
CA PHE A 27 -6.20 -16.10 -1.25
C PHE A 27 -7.38 -16.77 -0.51
N PRO A 28 -8.46 -16.04 -0.30
CA PRO A 28 -8.69 -14.61 -0.53
C PRO A 28 -7.92 -13.73 0.46
N VAL A 29 -7.59 -12.50 0.05
CA VAL A 29 -6.93 -11.51 0.89
C VAL A 29 -7.62 -10.15 0.78
N MET A 30 -7.70 -9.42 1.89
CA MET A 30 -8.20 -8.04 1.91
C MET A 30 -7.05 -7.05 2.07
N ILE A 31 -7.10 -5.96 1.32
CA ILE A 31 -6.23 -4.80 1.48
C ILE A 31 -7.06 -3.67 2.09
N GLU A 32 -6.77 -3.35 3.34
CA GLU A 32 -7.31 -2.17 4.02
C GLU A 32 -6.37 -1.00 3.78
N SER A 33 -6.86 0.10 3.19
CA SER A 33 -6.04 1.26 2.87
C SER A 33 -6.82 2.55 2.97
N ASN A 34 -6.17 3.63 3.38
CA ASN A 34 -6.74 4.98 3.33
C ASN A 34 -6.69 5.60 1.92
N SER A 35 -6.17 4.88 0.95
CA SER A 35 -6.02 5.35 -0.43
C SER A 35 -6.18 4.21 -1.43
N GLN A 36 -7.07 4.37 -2.39
CA GLN A 36 -7.25 3.43 -3.50
C GLN A 36 -5.93 3.21 -4.26
N LYS A 37 -5.16 4.26 -4.49
CA LYS A 37 -3.83 4.16 -5.13
C LYS A 37 -2.87 3.24 -4.41
N CYS A 38 -2.88 3.23 -3.07
CA CYS A 38 -2.03 2.34 -2.29
C CYS A 38 -2.46 0.88 -2.43
N ALA A 39 -3.76 0.62 -2.36
CA ALA A 39 -4.32 -0.71 -2.57
C ALA A 39 -3.99 -1.23 -3.98
N ASP A 40 -4.18 -0.41 -4.99
CA ASP A 40 -3.89 -0.73 -6.40
C ASP A 40 -2.41 -1.04 -6.62
N LYS A 41 -1.52 -0.29 -5.99
CA LYS A 41 -0.08 -0.55 -6.08
C LYS A 41 0.29 -1.89 -5.47
N LEU A 42 -0.21 -2.18 -4.28
CA LEU A 42 0.07 -3.45 -3.62
C LEU A 42 -0.43 -4.63 -4.44
N LEU A 43 -1.63 -4.51 -5.01
CA LEU A 43 -2.19 -5.48 -5.94
C LEU A 43 -1.30 -5.69 -7.17
N PHE A 44 -0.82 -4.59 -7.76
CA PHE A 44 0.03 -4.65 -8.94
C PHE A 44 1.36 -5.37 -8.66
N GLU A 45 1.99 -5.09 -7.52
CA GLU A 45 3.19 -5.80 -7.08
C GLU A 45 2.92 -7.30 -6.84
N LEU A 46 1.76 -7.65 -6.29
CA LEU A 46 1.33 -9.03 -6.12
C LEU A 46 1.18 -9.74 -7.46
N SER A 47 0.48 -9.12 -8.41
CA SER A 47 0.30 -9.65 -9.77
C SER A 47 1.64 -9.88 -10.47
N ARG A 48 2.56 -8.92 -10.37
CA ARG A 48 3.90 -9.01 -10.96
C ARG A 48 4.71 -10.16 -10.36
N ARG A 49 4.64 -10.37 -9.05
CA ARG A 49 5.36 -11.45 -8.37
C ARG A 49 4.81 -12.84 -8.70
N MET A 50 3.51 -12.93 -8.89
CA MET A 50 2.84 -14.20 -9.22
C MET A 50 2.79 -14.48 -10.71
N ASP A 51 3.12 -13.50 -11.55
CA ASP A 51 2.97 -13.56 -13.02
C ASP A 51 1.52 -13.92 -13.43
N LEU A 52 0.55 -13.33 -12.73
CA LEU A 52 -0.87 -13.54 -12.98
C LEU A 52 -1.53 -12.25 -13.47
N PRO A 53 -2.43 -12.32 -14.47
CA PRO A 53 -3.24 -11.19 -14.90
C PRO A 53 -4.24 -10.78 -13.83
N ILE A 54 -4.71 -9.54 -13.90
CA ILE A 54 -5.69 -8.97 -12.99
C ILE A 54 -7.00 -8.72 -13.74
N ALA A 55 -8.10 -9.14 -13.14
CA ALA A 55 -9.45 -8.76 -13.56
C ALA A 55 -10.06 -7.82 -12.52
N PHE A 56 -10.40 -6.61 -12.93
CA PHE A 56 -11.00 -5.59 -12.08
C PHE A 56 -12.51 -5.70 -12.07
N ILE A 57 -13.11 -5.76 -10.88
CA ILE A 57 -14.55 -5.78 -10.68
C ILE A 57 -14.93 -4.83 -9.56
N SER A 58 -15.79 -3.84 -9.86
CA SER A 58 -16.40 -3.01 -8.83
C SER A 58 -17.62 -3.73 -8.25
N LEU A 59 -17.65 -3.90 -6.94
CA LEU A 59 -18.77 -4.49 -6.21
C LEU A 59 -20.01 -3.57 -6.14
N SER A 60 -19.84 -2.29 -6.48
CA SER A 60 -20.96 -1.37 -6.68
C SER A 60 -21.72 -1.60 -8.00
N SER A 61 -21.14 -2.35 -8.92
CA SER A 61 -21.77 -2.72 -10.19
C SER A 61 -22.87 -3.77 -10.00
N THR A 62 -23.99 -3.64 -10.71
CA THR A 62 -25.12 -4.58 -10.61
C THR A 62 -24.83 -5.98 -11.16
N ASN A 63 -23.80 -6.12 -11.98
CA ASN A 63 -23.45 -7.39 -12.66
C ASN A 63 -22.16 -8.03 -12.13
N TRP A 64 -21.64 -7.59 -10.99
CA TRP A 64 -20.37 -8.06 -10.40
C TRP A 64 -20.33 -9.60 -10.24
N LEU A 65 -21.45 -10.22 -9.86
CA LEU A 65 -21.54 -11.68 -9.68
C LEU A 65 -21.33 -12.44 -11.00
N LYS A 66 -21.92 -11.96 -12.10
CA LYS A 66 -21.72 -12.56 -13.42
C LYS A 66 -20.28 -12.40 -13.88
N GLN A 67 -19.66 -11.25 -13.59
CA GLN A 67 -18.28 -10.98 -13.93
C GLN A 67 -17.33 -11.91 -13.19
N ILE A 68 -17.51 -12.10 -11.87
CA ILE A 68 -16.68 -13.04 -11.09
C ILE A 68 -16.77 -14.47 -11.64
N ASN A 69 -17.97 -14.93 -11.98
CA ASN A 69 -18.18 -16.29 -12.44
C ASN A 69 -17.66 -16.54 -13.88
N ALA A 70 -17.42 -15.49 -14.65
CA ALA A 70 -16.85 -15.58 -16.00
C ALA A 70 -15.32 -15.65 -16.01
N ILE A 71 -14.63 -15.42 -14.88
CA ILE A 71 -13.17 -15.36 -14.82
C ILE A 71 -12.56 -16.74 -14.60
N GLN A 72 -11.49 -17.01 -15.36
CA GLN A 72 -10.74 -18.26 -15.27
C GLN A 72 -9.81 -18.34 -14.06
N ASN A 73 -9.50 -19.56 -13.59
CA ASN A 73 -8.76 -19.82 -12.35
C ASN A 73 -7.30 -19.30 -12.29
N LYS A 74 -6.71 -18.85 -13.39
CA LYS A 74 -5.35 -18.30 -13.45
C LYS A 74 -5.32 -16.76 -13.49
N THR A 75 -6.25 -16.13 -12.82
CA THR A 75 -6.39 -14.66 -12.81
C THR A 75 -6.58 -14.21 -11.37
N ILE A 76 -5.96 -13.11 -11.00
CA ILE A 76 -6.26 -12.41 -9.73
C ILE A 76 -7.52 -11.59 -9.95
N ILE A 77 -8.57 -11.88 -9.18
CA ILE A 77 -9.82 -11.12 -9.22
C ILE A 77 -9.72 -9.99 -8.20
N TYR A 78 -9.67 -8.75 -8.66
CA TYR A 78 -9.61 -7.59 -7.82
C TYR A 78 -10.98 -6.97 -7.62
N LEU A 79 -11.45 -6.99 -6.38
CA LEU A 79 -12.77 -6.48 -5.99
C LEU A 79 -12.60 -5.15 -5.26
N THR A 80 -13.21 -4.09 -5.80
CA THR A 80 -13.22 -2.75 -5.20
C THR A 80 -14.58 -2.41 -4.60
N ASP A 81 -14.66 -1.31 -3.85
CA ASP A 81 -15.89 -0.77 -3.26
C ASP A 81 -16.56 -1.67 -2.20
N TYR A 82 -15.81 -2.57 -1.56
CA TYR A 82 -16.34 -3.47 -0.55
C TYR A 82 -16.98 -2.74 0.63
N HIS A 83 -16.39 -1.62 1.08
CA HIS A 83 -16.91 -0.78 2.18
C HIS A 83 -18.30 -0.21 1.90
N THR A 84 -18.69 -0.07 0.63
CA THR A 84 -20.00 0.48 0.25
C THR A 84 -21.15 -0.52 0.37
N LEU A 85 -20.83 -1.81 0.56
CA LEU A 85 -21.82 -2.88 0.55
C LEU A 85 -22.57 -2.99 1.88
N LYS A 86 -23.83 -3.40 1.79
CA LYS A 86 -24.62 -3.79 2.96
C LYS A 86 -24.13 -5.12 3.53
N LYS A 87 -24.31 -5.35 4.84
CA LYS A 87 -23.83 -6.52 5.57
C LYS A 87 -24.21 -7.85 4.89
N ASN A 88 -25.45 -8.02 4.49
CA ASN A 88 -25.91 -9.25 3.82
C ASN A 88 -25.21 -9.50 2.48
N VAL A 89 -24.84 -8.43 1.75
CA VAL A 89 -24.09 -8.55 0.50
C VAL A 89 -22.64 -8.89 0.77
N LYS A 90 -22.02 -8.30 1.80
CA LYS A 90 -20.66 -8.65 2.26
C LYS A 90 -20.56 -10.14 2.58
N GLU A 91 -21.53 -10.69 3.33
CA GLU A 91 -21.59 -12.13 3.64
C GLU A 91 -21.69 -13.00 2.38
N ASN A 92 -22.43 -12.57 1.36
CA ASN A 92 -22.50 -13.28 0.08
C ASN A 92 -21.16 -13.21 -0.69
N VAL A 93 -20.51 -12.04 -0.71
CA VAL A 93 -19.19 -11.88 -1.34
C VAL A 93 -18.20 -12.83 -0.70
N ILE A 94 -18.12 -12.90 0.63
CA ILE A 94 -17.24 -13.79 1.39
C ILE A 94 -17.39 -15.25 0.95
N LYS A 95 -18.62 -15.73 0.82
CA LYS A 95 -18.91 -17.11 0.37
C LYS A 95 -18.48 -17.38 -1.08
N ILE A 96 -18.64 -16.39 -1.96
CA ILE A 96 -18.34 -16.52 -3.39
C ILE A 96 -16.83 -16.53 -3.64
N ILE A 97 -16.06 -15.81 -2.84
CA ILE A 97 -14.61 -15.67 -3.03
C ILE A 97 -13.79 -16.78 -2.37
N GLU A 98 -14.38 -17.63 -1.53
CA GLU A 98 -13.69 -18.62 -0.70
C GLU A 98 -12.67 -19.46 -1.48
N ASP A 99 -13.03 -19.93 -2.67
CA ASP A 99 -12.21 -20.78 -3.53
C ASP A 99 -11.54 -20.02 -4.69
N LYS A 100 -11.48 -18.71 -4.62
CA LYS A 100 -11.01 -17.90 -5.75
C LYS A 100 -9.75 -17.09 -5.38
N ASN A 101 -8.93 -16.81 -6.38
CA ASN A 101 -7.78 -15.91 -6.24
C ASN A 101 -8.24 -14.45 -6.15
N CYS A 102 -8.94 -14.11 -5.08
CA CYS A 102 -9.52 -12.80 -4.88
C CYS A 102 -8.67 -11.90 -3.98
N VAL A 103 -8.50 -10.66 -4.42
CA VAL A 103 -8.01 -9.55 -3.61
C VAL A 103 -9.15 -8.55 -3.45
N VAL A 104 -9.56 -8.29 -2.23
CA VAL A 104 -10.63 -7.33 -1.91
C VAL A 104 -9.99 -6.05 -1.38
N SER A 105 -10.31 -4.89 -1.94
CA SER A 105 -9.87 -3.62 -1.37
C SER A 105 -11.01 -2.91 -0.65
N THR A 106 -10.66 -2.33 0.48
CA THR A 106 -11.56 -1.48 1.28
C THR A 106 -10.85 -0.21 1.72
N LEU A 107 -11.57 0.90 1.79
CA LEU A 107 -11.08 2.18 2.29
C LEU A 107 -11.46 2.41 3.76
N GLU A 108 -12.15 1.45 4.37
CA GLU A 108 -12.56 1.45 5.76
C GLU A 108 -12.07 0.18 6.45
N GLN A 109 -11.96 0.23 7.77
CA GLN A 109 -11.63 -0.94 8.57
C GLN A 109 -12.79 -1.94 8.55
N GLU A 110 -12.48 -3.21 8.31
CA GLU A 110 -13.45 -4.30 8.22
C GLU A 110 -13.11 -5.40 9.24
N ASP A 111 -13.85 -5.44 10.33
CA ASP A 111 -13.57 -6.40 11.40
C ASP A 111 -14.10 -7.82 11.09
N ASP A 112 -15.18 -7.92 10.30
CA ASP A 112 -15.88 -9.17 10.03
C ASP A 112 -15.31 -9.98 8.84
N PHE A 113 -14.17 -9.59 8.25
CA PHE A 113 -13.57 -10.33 7.15
C PHE A 113 -12.80 -11.55 7.66
N PRO A 114 -13.16 -12.79 7.26
CA PRO A 114 -12.65 -14.01 7.89
C PRO A 114 -11.28 -14.47 7.38
N TYR A 115 -10.79 -13.87 6.31
CA TYR A 115 -9.51 -14.23 5.68
C TYR A 115 -8.41 -13.24 6.05
N ARG A 116 -7.23 -13.44 5.48
CA ARG A 116 -6.07 -12.56 5.70
C ARG A 116 -6.37 -11.11 5.32
N LYS A 117 -5.97 -10.19 6.20
CA LYS A 117 -5.99 -8.75 5.95
C LYS A 117 -4.58 -8.19 5.89
N ILE A 118 -4.38 -7.22 5.02
CA ILE A 118 -3.14 -6.46 4.88
C ILE A 118 -3.52 -4.99 5.01
N GLU A 119 -3.01 -4.34 6.03
CA GLU A 119 -3.14 -2.90 6.19
C GLU A 119 -2.00 -2.19 5.45
N PHE A 120 -2.33 -1.32 4.50
CA PHE A 120 -1.37 -0.60 3.69
C PHE A 120 -1.82 0.84 3.42
N ASN A 121 -1.28 1.77 4.19
CA ASN A 121 -1.62 3.19 4.16
C ASN A 121 -0.47 4.04 3.64
N ASN A 122 -0.80 5.24 3.11
CA ASN A 122 0.21 6.23 2.71
C ASN A 122 1.17 6.57 3.85
N ASP A 123 0.70 6.55 5.08
CA ASP A 123 1.50 6.86 6.26
C ASP A 123 2.57 5.79 6.53
N ASN A 124 2.29 4.53 6.20
CA ASN A 124 3.27 3.44 6.27
C ASN A 124 4.42 3.58 5.26
N ILE A 125 4.20 4.33 4.19
CA ILE A 125 5.23 4.65 3.19
C ILE A 125 6.27 5.62 3.75
N LEU A 126 5.84 6.53 4.64
CA LEU A 126 6.71 7.53 5.25
C LEU A 126 7.35 7.06 6.56
N LEU A 127 6.76 6.13 7.28
CA LEU A 127 7.07 5.86 8.68
C LEU A 127 7.48 4.43 9.03
N GLY A 128 7.44 3.48 8.08
CA GLY A 128 7.97 2.11 8.27
C GLY A 128 7.57 1.43 9.59
N ASN A 129 6.36 1.61 10.04
CA ASN A 129 5.62 0.93 11.11
C ASN A 129 4.64 1.88 11.79
N SER A 130 3.48 1.39 12.18
CA SER A 130 2.32 2.06 12.76
C SER A 130 2.51 2.73 14.14
N ASN A 131 3.72 3.07 14.52
CA ASN A 131 4.00 3.82 15.75
C ASN A 131 4.20 5.30 15.42
N ILE A 132 3.49 6.15 16.13
CA ILE A 132 3.72 7.60 16.11
C ILE A 132 5.20 7.82 16.48
N MET A 133 5.99 8.25 15.51
CA MET A 133 7.41 8.57 15.75
C MET A 133 7.50 9.86 16.54
N THR A 134 8.47 9.93 17.43
CA THR A 134 8.82 11.22 18.04
C THR A 134 9.38 12.17 16.97
N ILE A 135 9.28 13.47 17.19
CA ILE A 135 9.87 14.47 16.27
C ILE A 135 11.35 14.18 16.02
N ASN A 136 12.06 13.74 17.05
CA ASN A 136 13.49 13.41 16.95
C ASN A 136 13.74 12.18 16.09
N ASP A 137 12.94 11.13 16.25
CA ASP A 137 13.04 9.91 15.42
C ASP A 137 12.68 10.19 13.97
N TYR A 138 11.64 11.01 13.73
CA TYR A 138 11.29 11.46 12.39
C TYR A 138 12.45 12.21 11.72
N VAL A 139 13.02 13.19 12.40
CA VAL A 139 14.17 13.96 11.88
C VAL A 139 15.36 13.03 11.64
N LYS A 140 15.67 12.12 12.56
CA LYS A 140 16.74 11.14 12.41
C LYS A 140 16.55 10.28 11.16
N THR A 141 15.38 9.72 10.99
CA THR A 141 15.01 8.88 9.83
C THR A 141 15.14 9.66 8.52
N MET A 142 14.61 10.88 8.47
CA MET A 142 14.68 11.72 7.26
C MET A 142 16.11 12.11 6.91
N VAL A 143 16.91 12.49 7.90
CA VAL A 143 18.31 12.83 7.67
C VAL A 143 19.11 11.64 7.17
N LEU A 144 18.99 10.47 7.79
CA LEU A 144 19.68 9.25 7.37
C LEU A 144 19.27 8.80 5.97
N SER A 145 17.99 8.89 5.63
CA SER A 145 17.47 8.46 4.33
C SER A 145 17.91 9.37 3.18
N TYR A 146 18.04 10.68 3.44
CA TYR A 146 18.23 11.66 2.35
C TYR A 146 19.58 12.37 2.36
N GLN A 147 20.43 12.17 3.36
CA GLN A 147 21.76 12.84 3.43
C GLN A 147 22.71 12.52 2.27
N ASN A 148 22.51 11.39 1.61
CA ASN A 148 23.28 11.01 0.42
C ASN A 148 22.73 11.65 -0.87
N LYS A 149 21.47 12.08 -0.86
CA LYS A 149 20.77 12.64 -2.02
C LYS A 149 20.79 14.17 -2.02
N TYR A 150 20.75 14.78 -0.85
CA TYR A 150 20.66 16.24 -0.71
C TYR A 150 21.76 16.76 0.24
N PRO A 151 22.44 17.88 -0.10
CA PRO A 151 23.33 18.57 0.82
C PRO A 151 22.51 19.18 1.97
N ASP A 152 23.16 19.43 3.12
CA ASP A 152 22.50 19.95 4.32
C ASP A 152 21.76 21.28 4.11
N THR A 153 22.24 22.10 3.17
CA THR A 153 21.54 23.35 2.79
C THR A 153 20.18 23.10 2.17
N GLU A 154 20.04 22.07 1.36
CA GLU A 154 18.78 21.71 0.73
C GLU A 154 17.92 20.84 1.65
N LEU A 155 18.54 19.91 2.36
CA LEU A 155 17.85 19.04 3.31
C LEU A 155 17.17 19.85 4.43
N SER A 156 17.86 20.87 4.98
CA SER A 156 17.28 21.75 5.98
C SER A 156 16.04 22.51 5.46
N LYS A 157 16.09 23.02 4.22
CA LYS A 157 14.95 23.66 3.59
C LYS A 157 13.76 22.72 3.42
N LYS A 158 14.01 21.48 2.98
CA LYS A 158 12.97 20.44 2.82
C LYS A 158 12.34 20.04 4.16
N LEU A 159 13.12 20.05 5.24
CA LEU A 159 12.64 19.81 6.61
C LEU A 159 11.98 21.03 7.26
N GLY A 160 11.98 22.20 6.59
CA GLY A 160 11.41 23.44 7.14
C GLY A 160 12.19 24.03 8.31
N ILE A 161 13.49 23.73 8.45
CA ILE A 161 14.36 24.20 9.53
C ILE A 161 15.59 24.94 8.98
N SER A 162 16.25 25.72 9.83
CA SER A 162 17.50 26.36 9.45
C SER A 162 18.66 25.33 9.36
N ARG A 163 19.68 25.65 8.57
CA ARG A 163 20.89 24.82 8.47
C ARG A 163 21.57 24.65 9.85
N LYS A 164 21.53 25.70 10.69
CA LYS A 164 22.05 25.63 12.06
C LYS A 164 21.26 24.64 12.92
N SER A 165 19.93 24.68 12.83
CA SER A 165 19.05 23.74 13.54
C SER A 165 19.28 22.30 13.08
N LEU A 166 19.52 22.06 11.79
CA LEU A 166 19.84 20.73 11.29
C LEU A 166 21.17 20.22 11.86
N TRP A 167 22.19 21.10 11.92
CA TRP A 167 23.48 20.76 12.51
C TRP A 167 23.37 20.42 14.01
N GLU A 168 22.62 21.22 14.79
CA GLU A 168 22.35 20.97 16.20
C GLU A 168 21.62 19.62 16.41
N LYS A 169 20.62 19.33 15.55
CA LYS A 169 19.90 18.05 15.59
C LYS A 169 20.79 16.88 15.23
N ARG A 170 21.67 17.00 14.24
CA ARG A 170 22.68 15.95 13.95
C ARG A 170 23.54 15.65 15.17
N LYS A 171 24.05 16.67 15.84
CA LYS A 171 24.83 16.48 17.09
C LYS A 171 24.02 15.79 18.19
N LYS A 172 22.79 16.27 18.43
CA LYS A 172 21.94 15.73 19.49
C LYS A 172 21.52 14.28 19.24
N LEU A 173 21.34 13.89 17.99
CA LEU A 173 20.84 12.58 17.56
C LEU A 173 21.97 11.62 17.14
N ASP A 174 23.22 12.04 17.31
CA ASP A 174 24.43 11.27 16.95
C ASP A 174 24.43 10.78 15.48
N ILE A 175 24.08 11.68 14.59
CA ILE A 175 24.04 11.41 13.15
C ILE A 175 25.33 11.92 12.51
N GLU A 176 26.23 11.02 12.17
CA GLU A 176 27.43 11.38 11.45
C GLU A 176 27.13 11.92 10.05
N LYS A 177 27.86 12.96 9.66
CA LYS A 177 27.83 13.49 8.31
C LYS A 177 28.74 12.62 7.45
N LYS A 178 28.16 11.85 6.51
CA LYS A 178 29.00 11.18 5.50
C LYS A 178 29.71 12.24 4.64
N LYS A 179 31.03 12.11 4.54
CA LYS A 179 31.89 12.91 3.69
C LYS A 179 31.62 12.63 2.21
#